data_3cc59908696fb844029cf43bce267032
#
_entry.id   3cc59908696fb844029cf43bce267032
#
_cell.length_a   1.000
_cell.length_b   1.000
_cell.length_c   1.000
_cell.angle_alpha   90.00
_cell.angle_beta   90.00
_cell.angle_gamma   90.00
#
_symmetry.space_group_name_H-M   'P 1'
#
loop_
_entity.id
_entity.type
_entity.pdbx_description
1 polymer ?
#
loop_
_entity_poly.entity_id
_entity_poly.type
_entity_poly.pdbx_seq_one_letter_code
_entity_poly.pdbx_strand_id
1 'polypeptide(L)'
;ERQLPAHFLRIELMVALIGGSLPAVLFLANAYTPGAFRFLLYGMVLVVGTLVGLEIPLVMRILKRNVALKDLVSQVLTFDYLGALAVSLAFPLLLVPHLGLIRTGVFFGLLNVAVAAWAVLLFRAELRAWRAHALACAAVFGVLLLAMLGADRLTTWAEDRFYGDRVVLRESSPYQRVVVTAGPAGVRLFLNGNLQFHSRDEYRYHEALVHPAMAAHGAPKQVLVLGGG
;
A
#
# COMPACT_ATOMS: atom_id res chain seq x y z
N GLU A 1 -15.60 -8.18 -30.47
CA GLU A 1 -14.36 -7.36 -30.67
C GLU A 1 -14.58 -5.87 -30.40
N ARG A 2 -15.72 -5.27 -30.76
CA ARG A 2 -16.03 -3.84 -30.49
C ARG A 2 -16.16 -3.49 -28.98
N GLN A 3 -16.21 -4.46 -28.11
CA GLN A 3 -16.35 -4.24 -26.66
C GLN A 3 -15.02 -4.39 -25.88
N LEU A 4 -13.92 -4.80 -26.54
CA LEU A 4 -12.64 -5.01 -25.85
C LEU A 4 -12.11 -3.75 -25.14
N PRO A 5 -12.09 -2.56 -25.79
CA PRO A 5 -11.67 -1.34 -25.10
C PRO A 5 -12.53 -1.00 -23.87
N ALA A 6 -13.85 -1.23 -23.97
CA ALA A 6 -14.76 -0.99 -22.86
C ALA A 6 -14.53 -1.96 -21.68
N HIS A 7 -14.17 -3.22 -21.95
CA HIS A 7 -13.80 -4.18 -20.90
C HIS A 7 -12.47 -3.80 -20.23
N PHE A 8 -11.48 -3.43 -21.03
CA PHE A 8 -10.19 -2.93 -20.52
C PHE A 8 -10.40 -1.74 -19.57
N LEU A 9 -11.15 -0.73 -19.99
CA LEU A 9 -11.45 0.45 -19.17
C LEU A 9 -12.14 0.10 -17.85
N ARG A 10 -13.08 -0.86 -17.86
CA ARG A 10 -13.74 -1.30 -16.63
C ARG A 10 -12.77 -1.97 -15.66
N ILE A 11 -11.88 -2.82 -16.18
CA ILE A 11 -10.86 -3.50 -15.36
C ILE A 11 -9.89 -2.49 -14.79
N GLU A 12 -9.36 -1.57 -15.61
CA GLU A 12 -8.49 -0.49 -15.17
C GLU A 12 -9.11 0.35 -14.03
N LEU A 13 -10.38 0.73 -14.18
CA LEU A 13 -11.07 1.49 -13.13
C LEU A 13 -11.34 0.66 -11.87
N MET A 14 -11.60 -0.65 -12.00
CA MET A 14 -11.71 -1.54 -10.83
C MET A 14 -10.36 -1.73 -10.13
N VAL A 15 -9.27 -1.92 -10.89
CA VAL A 15 -7.91 -2.01 -10.32
C VAL A 15 -7.55 -0.69 -9.64
N ALA A 16 -7.84 0.44 -10.27
CA ALA A 16 -7.61 1.76 -9.71
C ALA A 16 -8.33 1.94 -8.36
N LEU A 17 -9.61 1.61 -8.30
CA LEU A 17 -10.42 1.80 -7.10
C LEU A 17 -10.08 0.77 -6.01
N ILE A 18 -10.10 -0.52 -6.34
CA ILE A 18 -9.90 -1.59 -5.37
C ILE A 18 -8.42 -1.64 -4.95
N GLY A 19 -7.49 -1.63 -5.92
CA GLY A 19 -6.06 -1.64 -5.66
C GLY A 19 -5.59 -0.37 -4.95
N GLY A 20 -6.06 0.79 -5.40
CA GLY A 20 -5.72 2.08 -4.77
C GLY A 20 -6.23 2.22 -3.33
N SER A 21 -7.40 1.66 -3.01
CA SER A 21 -7.95 1.68 -1.65
C SER A 21 -7.47 0.54 -0.76
N LEU A 22 -6.82 -0.48 -1.32
CA LEU A 22 -6.45 -1.71 -0.62
C LEU A 22 -5.65 -1.47 0.67
N PRO A 23 -4.60 -0.63 0.71
CA PRO A 23 -3.86 -0.39 1.96
C PRO A 23 -4.74 0.25 3.04
N ALA A 24 -5.62 1.19 2.67
CA ALA A 24 -6.53 1.84 3.61
C ALA A 24 -7.56 0.85 4.18
N VAL A 25 -8.16 0.02 3.32
CA VAL A 25 -9.14 -0.98 3.72
C VAL A 25 -8.51 -2.02 4.64
N LEU A 26 -7.33 -2.52 4.31
CA LEU A 26 -6.62 -3.50 5.14
C LEU A 26 -6.19 -2.92 6.49
N PHE A 27 -5.75 -1.68 6.51
CA PHE A 27 -5.36 -1.00 7.74
C PHE A 27 -6.55 -0.83 8.69
N LEU A 28 -7.70 -0.38 8.16
CA LEU A 28 -8.94 -0.28 8.93
C LEU A 28 -9.44 -1.67 9.38
N ALA A 29 -9.42 -2.65 8.51
CA ALA A 29 -9.85 -4.01 8.85
C ALA A 29 -9.02 -4.61 9.99
N ASN A 30 -7.70 -4.41 9.96
CA ASN A 30 -6.82 -4.85 11.05
C ASN A 30 -7.16 -4.18 12.38
N ALA A 31 -7.53 -2.89 12.37
CA ALA A 31 -7.87 -2.14 13.55
C ALA A 31 -9.27 -2.48 14.13
N TYR A 32 -10.26 -2.70 13.27
CA TYR A 32 -11.66 -2.87 13.67
C TYR A 32 -12.14 -4.33 13.69
N THR A 33 -11.62 -5.16 12.80
CA THR A 33 -12.03 -6.55 12.61
C THR A 33 -10.85 -7.51 12.48
N PRO A 34 -9.96 -7.61 13.48
CA PRO A 34 -8.72 -8.40 13.37
C PRO A 34 -8.99 -9.89 13.08
N GLY A 35 -10.12 -10.44 13.56
CA GLY A 35 -10.51 -11.82 13.26
C GLY A 35 -10.86 -12.10 11.80
N ALA A 36 -11.39 -11.10 11.07
CA ALA A 36 -11.72 -11.21 9.66
C ALA A 36 -10.58 -10.73 8.73
N PHE A 37 -9.54 -10.12 9.28
CA PHE A 37 -8.45 -9.50 8.52
C PHE A 37 -7.80 -10.44 7.49
N ARG A 38 -7.49 -11.68 7.88
CA ARG A 38 -6.86 -12.66 6.98
C ARG A 38 -7.74 -13.02 5.79
N PHE A 39 -9.04 -13.22 6.02
CA PHE A 39 -10.00 -13.52 4.96
C PHE A 39 -10.13 -12.36 3.98
N LEU A 40 -10.21 -11.14 4.51
CA LEU A 40 -10.26 -9.93 3.69
C LEU A 40 -8.97 -9.74 2.89
N LEU A 41 -7.80 -9.92 3.52
CA LEU A 41 -6.49 -9.84 2.86
C LEU A 41 -6.41 -10.80 1.67
N TYR A 42 -6.66 -12.09 1.89
CA TYR A 42 -6.59 -13.08 0.82
C TYR A 42 -7.65 -12.85 -0.26
N GLY A 43 -8.86 -12.46 0.14
CA GLY A 43 -9.93 -12.11 -0.80
C GLY A 43 -9.54 -10.93 -1.70
N MET A 44 -9.01 -9.86 -1.13
CA MET A 44 -8.57 -8.69 -1.90
C MET A 44 -7.37 -8.99 -2.79
N VAL A 45 -6.39 -9.76 -2.30
CA VAL A 45 -5.25 -10.23 -3.12
C VAL A 45 -5.73 -11.05 -4.31
N LEU A 46 -6.68 -11.96 -4.11
CA LEU A 46 -7.26 -12.75 -5.19
C LEU A 46 -7.99 -11.89 -6.22
N VAL A 47 -8.81 -10.94 -5.76
CA VAL A 47 -9.56 -10.03 -6.65
C VAL A 47 -8.61 -9.15 -7.46
N VAL A 48 -7.67 -8.46 -6.80
CA VAL A 48 -6.70 -7.59 -7.48
C VAL A 48 -5.80 -8.38 -8.42
N GLY A 49 -5.28 -9.53 -7.96
CA GLY A 49 -4.45 -10.40 -8.80
C GLY A 49 -5.17 -10.91 -10.05
N THR A 50 -6.47 -11.23 -9.91
CA THR A 50 -7.29 -11.64 -11.07
C THR A 50 -7.51 -10.47 -12.04
N LEU A 51 -7.82 -9.28 -11.55
CA LEU A 51 -8.02 -8.09 -12.37
C LEU A 51 -6.75 -7.72 -13.14
N VAL A 52 -5.63 -7.61 -12.44
CA VAL A 52 -4.31 -7.32 -13.05
C VAL A 52 -3.90 -8.41 -14.05
N GLY A 53 -4.13 -9.68 -13.70
CA GLY A 53 -3.86 -10.80 -14.62
C GLY A 53 -4.66 -10.77 -15.92
N LEU A 54 -5.80 -10.07 -15.96
CA LEU A 54 -6.60 -9.88 -17.18
C LEU A 54 -6.11 -8.73 -18.07
N GLU A 55 -5.33 -7.78 -17.54
CA GLU A 55 -4.89 -6.59 -18.28
C GLU A 55 -3.99 -6.95 -19.47
N ILE A 56 -2.92 -7.73 -19.24
CA ILE A 56 -1.97 -8.11 -20.30
C ILE A 56 -2.68 -8.83 -21.47
N PRO A 57 -3.50 -9.89 -21.27
CA PRO A 57 -4.25 -10.52 -22.33
C PRO A 57 -5.19 -9.58 -23.08
N LEU A 58 -5.82 -8.62 -22.39
CA LEU A 58 -6.71 -7.63 -23.03
C LEU A 58 -5.91 -6.66 -23.90
N VAL A 59 -4.82 -6.10 -23.39
CA VAL A 59 -3.92 -5.21 -24.14
C VAL A 59 -3.40 -5.93 -25.39
N MET A 60 -2.92 -7.18 -25.25
CA MET A 60 -2.47 -7.96 -26.39
C MET A 60 -3.59 -8.19 -27.44
N ARG A 61 -4.83 -8.43 -27.00
CA ARG A 61 -5.97 -8.60 -27.91
C ARG A 61 -6.34 -7.31 -28.64
N ILE A 62 -6.25 -6.17 -27.98
CA ILE A 62 -6.52 -4.85 -28.57
C ILE A 62 -5.46 -4.52 -29.63
N LEU A 63 -4.18 -4.72 -29.30
CA LEU A 63 -3.05 -4.35 -30.15
C LEU A 63 -2.77 -5.34 -31.29
N LYS A 64 -3.20 -6.60 -31.18
CA LYS A 64 -3.00 -7.66 -32.21
C LYS A 64 -3.48 -7.26 -33.60
N ARG A 65 -4.37 -6.28 -33.72
CA ARG A 65 -4.87 -5.81 -35.01
C ARG A 65 -3.83 -5.05 -35.81
N ASN A 66 -2.85 -4.42 -35.16
CA ASN A 66 -1.93 -3.46 -35.76
C ASN A 66 -0.47 -3.95 -35.75
N VAL A 67 -0.15 -5.00 -35.00
CA VAL A 67 1.24 -5.47 -34.77
C VAL A 67 1.28 -6.99 -34.91
N ALA A 68 2.38 -7.53 -35.45
CA ALA A 68 2.63 -8.98 -35.50
C ALA A 68 2.70 -9.54 -34.08
N LEU A 69 2.07 -10.70 -33.85
CA LEU A 69 1.94 -11.30 -32.51
C LEU A 69 3.30 -11.49 -31.80
N LYS A 70 4.34 -11.86 -32.53
CA LYS A 70 5.69 -12.04 -31.98
C LYS A 70 6.25 -10.75 -31.39
N ASP A 71 6.16 -9.66 -32.15
CA ASP A 71 6.70 -8.36 -31.75
C ASP A 71 5.86 -7.74 -30.64
N LEU A 72 4.55 -7.95 -30.69
CA LEU A 72 3.61 -7.50 -29.67
C LEU A 72 3.90 -8.11 -28.30
N VAL A 73 4.04 -9.45 -28.23
CA VAL A 73 4.34 -10.14 -26.97
C VAL A 73 5.66 -9.66 -26.39
N SER A 74 6.70 -9.54 -27.23
CA SER A 74 8.01 -9.04 -26.77
C SER A 74 7.92 -7.62 -26.22
N GLN A 75 7.24 -6.71 -26.91
CA GLN A 75 7.10 -5.31 -26.47
C GLN A 75 6.28 -5.20 -25.18
N VAL A 76 5.12 -5.84 -25.10
CA VAL A 76 4.25 -5.77 -23.91
C VAL A 76 4.98 -6.28 -22.67
N LEU A 77 5.63 -7.47 -22.78
CA LEU A 77 6.38 -8.03 -21.65
C LEU A 77 7.60 -7.19 -21.27
N THR A 78 8.29 -6.60 -22.27
CA THR A 78 9.43 -5.71 -22.00
C THR A 78 9.01 -4.49 -21.16
N PHE A 79 7.94 -3.81 -21.56
CA PHE A 79 7.44 -2.66 -20.81
C PHE A 79 6.89 -3.05 -19.43
N ASP A 80 6.23 -4.20 -19.32
CA ASP A 80 5.75 -4.73 -18.05
C ASP A 80 6.91 -4.97 -17.06
N TYR A 81 7.96 -5.69 -17.49
CA TYR A 81 9.14 -5.95 -16.66
C TYR A 81 9.93 -4.67 -16.32
N LEU A 82 10.06 -3.73 -17.26
CA LEU A 82 10.70 -2.43 -16.97
C LEU A 82 9.90 -1.63 -15.95
N GLY A 83 8.57 -1.62 -16.08
CA GLY A 83 7.68 -1.00 -15.11
C GLY A 83 7.79 -1.63 -13.73
N ALA A 84 7.76 -2.98 -13.68
CA ALA A 84 7.91 -3.73 -12.44
C ALA A 84 9.27 -3.45 -11.76
N LEU A 85 10.36 -3.40 -12.54
CA LEU A 85 11.69 -3.04 -12.03
C LEU A 85 11.71 -1.61 -11.46
N ALA A 86 11.17 -0.64 -12.21
CA ALA A 86 11.13 0.75 -11.77
C ALA A 86 10.34 0.90 -10.45
N VAL A 87 9.18 0.25 -10.35
CA VAL A 87 8.33 0.29 -9.16
C VAL A 87 8.96 -0.47 -7.99
N SER A 88 9.62 -1.61 -8.22
CA SER A 88 10.28 -2.38 -7.17
C SER A 88 11.38 -1.58 -6.45
N LEU A 89 12.04 -0.66 -7.16
CA LEU A 89 13.02 0.26 -6.58
C LEU A 89 12.35 1.51 -5.98
N ALA A 90 11.41 2.12 -6.71
CA ALA A 90 10.78 3.36 -6.28
C ALA A 90 9.88 3.16 -5.04
N PHE A 91 9.21 2.02 -4.91
CA PHE A 91 8.28 1.74 -3.83
C PHE A 91 8.95 1.82 -2.45
N PRO A 92 10.00 1.01 -2.14
CA PRO A 92 10.65 1.03 -0.83
C PRO A 92 11.57 2.24 -0.61
N LEU A 93 12.18 2.80 -1.66
CA LEU A 93 13.18 3.86 -1.52
C LEU A 93 12.58 5.27 -1.53
N LEU A 94 11.50 5.48 -2.28
CA LEU A 94 10.94 6.81 -2.50
C LEU A 94 9.49 6.90 -2.01
N LEU A 95 8.60 5.99 -2.46
CA LEU A 95 7.17 6.18 -2.27
C LEU A 95 6.76 5.94 -0.81
N VAL A 96 7.06 4.78 -0.26
CA VAL A 96 6.65 4.44 1.11
C VAL A 96 7.30 5.35 2.16
N PRO A 97 8.61 5.67 2.11
CA PRO A 97 9.22 6.56 3.10
C PRO A 97 8.67 7.99 3.11
N HIS A 98 8.26 8.52 1.93
CA HIS A 98 7.81 9.90 1.82
C HIS A 98 6.28 10.05 1.83
N LEU A 99 5.55 9.10 1.27
CA LEU A 99 4.09 9.17 1.17
C LEU A 99 3.37 8.30 2.22
N GLY A 100 4.03 7.27 2.73
CA GLY A 100 3.39 6.23 3.54
C GLY A 100 2.58 5.25 2.69
N LEU A 101 2.16 4.12 3.29
CA LEU A 101 1.50 3.01 2.57
C LEU A 101 0.17 3.40 1.94
N ILE A 102 -0.69 4.12 2.68
CA ILE A 102 -2.04 4.47 2.21
C ILE A 102 -1.95 5.41 1.01
N ARG A 103 -1.17 6.49 1.12
CA ARG A 103 -1.00 7.44 0.01
C ARG A 103 -0.33 6.82 -1.20
N THR A 104 0.63 5.91 -0.98
CA THR A 104 1.28 5.17 -2.08
C THR A 104 0.29 4.30 -2.83
N GLY A 105 -0.59 3.57 -2.14
CA GLY A 105 -1.65 2.80 -2.80
C GLY A 105 -2.59 3.68 -3.62
N VAL A 106 -3.06 4.79 -3.04
CA VAL A 106 -3.92 5.76 -3.74
C VAL A 106 -3.21 6.39 -4.93
N PHE A 107 -1.91 6.69 -4.82
CA PHE A 107 -1.09 7.21 -5.92
C PHE A 107 -1.09 6.25 -7.12
N PHE A 108 -0.89 4.94 -6.90
CA PHE A 108 -0.99 3.95 -7.97
C PHE A 108 -2.40 3.84 -8.54
N GLY A 109 -3.43 3.95 -7.70
CA GLY A 109 -4.81 4.04 -8.16
C GLY A 109 -5.05 5.24 -9.09
N LEU A 110 -4.51 6.42 -8.75
CA LEU A 110 -4.59 7.62 -9.58
C LEU A 110 -3.83 7.47 -10.91
N LEU A 111 -2.68 6.78 -10.92
CA LEU A 111 -1.96 6.44 -12.16
C LEU A 111 -2.83 5.56 -13.08
N ASN A 112 -3.48 4.53 -12.54
CA ASN A 112 -4.37 3.68 -13.34
C ASN A 112 -5.58 4.46 -13.87
N VAL A 113 -6.14 5.40 -13.09
CA VAL A 113 -7.19 6.30 -13.61
C VAL A 113 -6.66 7.18 -14.75
N ALA A 114 -5.42 7.67 -14.66
CA ALA A 114 -4.82 8.46 -15.74
C ALA A 114 -4.64 7.62 -17.01
N VAL A 115 -4.22 6.35 -16.88
CA VAL A 115 -4.15 5.39 -18.00
C VAL A 115 -5.53 5.12 -18.57
N ALA A 116 -6.54 4.89 -17.73
CA ALA A 116 -7.93 4.71 -18.18
C ALA A 116 -8.45 5.94 -18.92
N ALA A 117 -8.20 7.14 -18.41
CA ALA A 117 -8.61 8.39 -19.05
C ALA A 117 -7.93 8.58 -20.42
N TRP A 118 -6.62 8.26 -20.49
CA TRP A 118 -5.90 8.28 -21.76
C TRP A 118 -6.46 7.24 -22.75
N ALA A 119 -6.76 6.03 -22.29
CA ALA A 119 -7.40 5.01 -23.11
C ALA A 119 -8.80 5.43 -23.60
N VAL A 120 -9.60 6.16 -22.80
CA VAL A 120 -10.88 6.74 -23.24
C VAL A 120 -10.66 7.71 -24.41
N LEU A 121 -9.63 8.55 -24.35
CA LEU A 121 -9.32 9.49 -25.43
C LEU A 121 -8.86 8.75 -26.69
N LEU A 122 -8.00 7.75 -26.54
CA LEU A 122 -7.44 6.96 -27.64
C LEU A 122 -8.51 6.15 -28.38
N PHE A 123 -9.41 5.50 -27.64
CA PHE A 123 -10.46 4.64 -28.18
C PHE A 123 -11.82 5.35 -28.34
N ARG A 124 -11.85 6.69 -28.27
CA ARG A 124 -13.09 7.49 -28.32
C ARG A 124 -14.01 7.13 -29.49
N ALA A 125 -13.44 6.88 -30.66
CA ALA A 125 -14.18 6.54 -31.87
C ALA A 125 -14.80 5.13 -31.84
N GLU A 126 -14.21 4.22 -31.06
CA GLU A 126 -14.65 2.82 -30.93
C GLU A 126 -15.63 2.63 -29.76
N LEU A 127 -15.62 3.54 -28.79
CA LEU A 127 -16.43 3.47 -27.58
C LEU A 127 -17.82 4.06 -27.81
N ARG A 128 -18.86 3.21 -27.78
CA ARG A 128 -20.25 3.64 -27.94
C ARG A 128 -20.70 4.67 -26.88
N ALA A 129 -20.17 4.56 -25.65
CA ALA A 129 -20.53 5.39 -24.50
C ALA A 129 -19.29 6.08 -23.88
N TRP A 130 -18.42 6.69 -24.69
CA TRP A 130 -17.18 7.30 -24.24
C TRP A 130 -17.37 8.33 -23.12
N ARG A 131 -18.49 9.11 -23.17
CA ARG A 131 -18.82 10.09 -22.12
C ARG A 131 -19.08 9.44 -20.77
N ALA A 132 -19.76 8.28 -20.76
CA ALA A 132 -20.00 7.54 -19.52
C ALA A 132 -18.70 6.99 -18.92
N HIS A 133 -17.78 6.51 -19.77
CA HIS A 133 -16.45 6.08 -19.31
C HIS A 133 -15.61 7.26 -18.81
N ALA A 134 -15.67 8.43 -19.46
CA ALA A 134 -15.00 9.64 -19.00
C ALA A 134 -15.55 10.11 -17.64
N LEU A 135 -16.88 10.07 -17.45
CA LEU A 135 -17.51 10.36 -16.16
C LEU A 135 -17.10 9.35 -15.07
N ALA A 136 -17.01 8.07 -15.42
CA ALA A 136 -16.53 7.05 -14.50
C ALA A 136 -15.06 7.30 -14.08
N CYS A 137 -14.18 7.66 -15.03
CA CYS A 137 -12.81 8.08 -14.71
C CYS A 137 -12.79 9.28 -13.76
N ALA A 138 -13.59 10.32 -14.05
CA ALA A 138 -13.68 11.51 -13.20
C ALA A 138 -14.20 11.17 -11.80
N ALA A 139 -15.19 10.28 -11.68
CA ALA A 139 -15.75 9.84 -10.40
C ALA A 139 -14.72 9.07 -9.58
N VAL A 140 -14.03 8.09 -10.19
CA VAL A 140 -12.98 7.30 -9.50
C VAL A 140 -11.80 8.20 -9.13
N PHE A 141 -11.38 9.13 -10.00
CA PHE A 141 -10.37 10.13 -9.70
C PHE A 141 -10.76 10.97 -8.48
N GLY A 142 -12.00 11.48 -8.45
CA GLY A 142 -12.50 12.27 -7.31
C GLY A 142 -12.49 11.49 -5.99
N VAL A 143 -12.94 10.22 -6.01
CA VAL A 143 -12.90 9.35 -4.83
C VAL A 143 -11.49 9.12 -4.34
N LEU A 144 -10.56 8.78 -5.24
CA LEU A 144 -9.16 8.55 -4.87
C LEU A 144 -8.46 9.84 -4.43
N LEU A 145 -8.79 10.98 -5.03
CA LEU A 145 -8.26 12.27 -4.58
C LEU A 145 -8.73 12.60 -3.16
N LEU A 146 -10.00 12.38 -2.85
CA LEU A 146 -10.52 12.54 -1.49
C LEU A 146 -9.84 11.57 -0.51
N ALA A 147 -9.60 10.32 -0.92
CA ALA A 147 -8.85 9.35 -0.12
C ALA A 147 -7.40 9.81 0.11
N MET A 148 -6.73 10.39 -0.91
CA MET A 148 -5.39 10.97 -0.77
C MET A 148 -5.34 12.09 0.26
N LEU A 149 -6.32 13.00 0.22
CA LEU A 149 -6.42 14.13 1.17
C LEU A 149 -6.79 13.67 2.58
N GLY A 150 -7.59 12.60 2.69
CA GLY A 150 -8.03 12.04 3.96
C GLY A 150 -7.10 11.00 4.58
N ALA A 151 -6.00 10.63 3.91
CA ALA A 151 -5.14 9.51 4.30
C ALA A 151 -4.60 9.61 5.74
N ASP A 152 -4.19 10.81 6.18
CA ASP A 152 -3.68 11.01 7.54
C ASP A 152 -4.76 10.80 8.60
N ARG A 153 -5.99 11.24 8.32
CA ARG A 153 -7.13 11.02 9.22
C ARG A 153 -7.47 9.54 9.33
N LEU A 154 -7.45 8.82 8.21
CA LEU A 154 -7.67 7.38 8.19
C LEU A 154 -6.59 6.63 8.98
N THR A 155 -5.33 7.01 8.80
CA THR A 155 -4.21 6.44 9.55
C THR A 155 -4.39 6.70 11.06
N THR A 156 -4.68 7.93 11.45
CA THR A 156 -4.90 8.31 12.84
C THR A 156 -6.05 7.52 13.47
N TRP A 157 -7.19 7.43 12.79
CA TRP A 157 -8.35 6.67 13.27
C TRP A 157 -8.04 5.18 13.48
N ALA A 158 -7.36 4.57 12.52
CA ALA A 158 -6.99 3.17 12.62
C ALA A 158 -5.98 2.93 13.75
N GLU A 159 -4.98 3.79 13.90
CA GLU A 159 -3.99 3.71 14.98
C GLU A 159 -4.62 3.89 16.36
N ASP A 160 -5.48 4.89 16.55
CA ASP A 160 -6.17 5.12 17.82
C ASP A 160 -6.98 3.88 18.24
N ARG A 161 -7.60 3.20 17.28
CA ARG A 161 -8.34 1.96 17.55
C ARG A 161 -7.44 0.76 17.78
N PHE A 162 -6.37 0.65 16.99
CA PHE A 162 -5.43 -0.48 17.06
C PHE A 162 -4.69 -0.53 18.39
N TYR A 163 -4.18 0.60 18.86
CA TYR A 163 -3.40 0.65 20.10
C TYR A 163 -4.24 0.67 21.37
N GLY A 164 -5.51 1.09 21.31
CA GLY A 164 -6.45 1.08 22.40
C GLY A 164 -6.19 2.10 23.52
N ASP A 165 -4.97 2.64 23.63
CA ASP A 165 -4.58 3.73 24.51
C ASP A 165 -4.36 5.03 23.73
N ARG A 166 -4.37 6.16 24.45
CA ARG A 166 -4.12 7.47 23.83
C ARG A 166 -2.73 7.50 23.20
N VAL A 167 -2.67 7.73 21.89
CA VAL A 167 -1.42 7.96 21.18
C VAL A 167 -0.92 9.37 21.48
N VAL A 168 0.30 9.47 22.04
CA VAL A 168 0.94 10.73 22.42
C VAL A 168 2.01 11.18 21.44
N LEU A 169 2.58 10.25 20.67
CA LEU A 169 3.55 10.53 19.62
C LEU A 169 3.31 9.62 18.44
N ARG A 170 3.39 10.18 17.23
CA ARG A 170 3.34 9.47 15.94
C ARG A 170 4.38 10.06 15.01
N GLU A 171 5.39 9.27 14.69
CA GLU A 171 6.41 9.70 13.75
C GLU A 171 6.75 8.59 12.75
N SER A 172 7.11 8.98 11.54
CA SER A 172 7.60 8.06 10.52
C SER A 172 8.99 8.46 10.11
N SER A 173 9.94 7.56 10.31
CA SER A 173 11.27 7.67 9.74
C SER A 173 11.32 6.94 8.39
N PRO A 174 12.40 7.07 7.60
CA PRO A 174 12.60 6.26 6.39
C PRO A 174 12.62 4.74 6.66
N TYR A 175 12.83 4.33 7.91
CA TYR A 175 13.02 2.93 8.28
C TYR A 175 11.80 2.33 9.00
N GLN A 176 11.08 3.14 9.78
CA GLN A 176 10.01 2.62 10.64
C GLN A 176 9.01 3.68 11.09
N ARG A 177 7.81 3.22 11.39
CA ARG A 177 6.77 3.99 12.07
C ARG A 177 6.94 3.85 13.57
N VAL A 178 7.13 4.97 14.26
CA VAL A 178 7.26 5.06 15.71
C VAL A 178 5.94 5.56 16.29
N VAL A 179 5.37 4.82 17.23
CA VAL A 179 4.14 5.22 17.94
C VAL A 179 4.36 5.04 19.43
N VAL A 180 4.09 6.10 20.19
CA VAL A 180 4.09 6.08 21.65
C VAL A 180 2.68 6.25 22.16
N THR A 181 2.26 5.37 23.06
CA THR A 181 0.96 5.48 23.72
C THR A 181 1.13 5.68 25.21
N ALA A 182 0.18 6.42 25.82
CA ALA A 182 0.08 6.60 27.26
C ALA A 182 -1.34 6.31 27.72
N GLY A 183 -1.49 5.44 28.72
CA GLY A 183 -2.78 5.03 29.25
C GLY A 183 -2.66 4.42 30.64
N PRO A 184 -3.76 3.86 31.18
CA PRO A 184 -3.78 3.23 32.50
C PRO A 184 -2.75 2.08 32.65
N ALA A 185 -2.38 1.44 31.53
CA ALA A 185 -1.35 0.40 31.51
C ALA A 185 0.08 0.93 31.55
N GLY A 186 0.30 2.25 31.45
CA GLY A 186 1.62 2.88 31.39
C GLY A 186 1.95 3.43 30.00
N VAL A 187 3.22 3.71 29.77
CA VAL A 187 3.74 4.16 28.48
C VAL A 187 4.20 2.96 27.68
N ARG A 188 3.83 2.92 26.38
CA ARG A 188 4.24 1.87 25.43
C ARG A 188 4.81 2.50 24.17
N LEU A 189 5.90 1.91 23.68
CA LEU A 189 6.52 2.26 22.40
C LEU A 189 6.32 1.11 21.41
N PHE A 190 5.87 1.47 20.23
CA PHE A 190 5.68 0.52 19.13
C PHE A 190 6.51 0.95 17.93
N LEU A 191 7.20 -0.01 17.32
CA LEU A 191 7.90 0.15 16.05
C LEU A 191 7.22 -0.73 14.98
N ASN A 192 6.70 -0.11 13.93
CA ASN A 192 5.90 -0.80 12.90
C ASN A 192 4.76 -1.67 13.48
N GLY A 193 4.11 -1.18 14.55
CA GLY A 193 3.03 -1.90 15.23
C GLY A 193 3.47 -2.96 16.23
N ASN A 194 4.77 -3.27 16.34
CA ASN A 194 5.31 -4.23 17.28
C ASN A 194 5.71 -3.52 18.58
N LEU A 195 5.29 -4.07 19.73
CA LEU A 195 5.64 -3.54 21.04
C LEU A 195 7.15 -3.73 21.29
N GLN A 196 7.86 -2.61 21.51
CA GLN A 196 9.29 -2.60 21.81
C GLN A 196 9.59 -2.24 23.27
N PHE A 197 8.74 -1.43 23.87
CA PHE A 197 8.94 -0.97 25.24
C PHE A 197 7.58 -0.83 25.94
N HIS A 198 7.56 -1.23 27.22
CA HIS A 198 6.41 -1.04 28.09
C HIS A 198 6.89 -0.67 29.50
N SER A 199 6.52 0.48 30.02
CA SER A 199 7.04 1.03 31.27
C SER A 199 6.81 0.17 32.53
N ARG A 200 5.86 -0.78 32.48
CA ARG A 200 5.63 -1.72 33.60
C ARG A 200 6.41 -3.02 33.50
N ASP A 201 7.00 -3.30 32.33
CA ASP A 201 7.64 -4.57 32.03
C ASP A 201 9.05 -4.41 31.45
N GLU A 202 9.55 -3.17 31.40
CA GLU A 202 10.86 -2.83 30.83
C GLU A 202 11.99 -3.59 31.52
N TYR A 203 11.89 -3.79 32.83
CA TYR A 203 12.92 -4.47 33.63
C TYR A 203 13.21 -5.89 33.14
N ARG A 204 12.18 -6.63 32.69
CA ARG A 204 12.37 -7.99 32.17
C ARG A 204 13.23 -8.01 30.92
N TYR A 205 12.95 -7.10 29.99
CA TYR A 205 13.70 -7.02 28.75
C TYR A 205 15.09 -6.43 28.96
N HIS A 206 15.18 -5.28 29.62
CA HIS A 206 16.45 -4.59 29.81
C HIS A 206 17.39 -5.34 30.75
N GLU A 207 16.88 -5.89 31.83
CA GLU A 207 17.69 -6.71 32.75
C GLU A 207 18.15 -8.01 32.09
N ALA A 208 17.28 -8.70 31.37
CA ALA A 208 17.66 -9.91 30.65
C ALA A 208 18.70 -9.66 29.54
N LEU A 209 18.66 -8.47 28.90
CA LEU A 209 19.62 -8.09 27.88
C LEU A 209 20.99 -7.71 28.47
N VAL A 210 20.99 -6.98 29.58
CA VAL A 210 22.20 -6.34 30.12
C VAL A 210 22.89 -7.20 31.19
N HIS A 211 22.14 -7.69 32.17
CA HIS A 211 22.72 -8.33 33.36
C HIS A 211 23.55 -9.59 33.08
N PRO A 212 23.15 -10.53 32.20
CA PRO A 212 23.96 -11.72 31.93
C PRO A 212 25.33 -11.36 31.34
N ALA A 213 25.39 -10.44 30.41
CA ALA A 213 26.63 -10.01 29.78
C ALA A 213 27.55 -9.26 30.79
N MET A 214 26.98 -8.37 31.58
CA MET A 214 27.69 -7.64 32.61
C MET A 214 28.22 -8.56 33.73
N ALA A 215 27.40 -9.51 34.18
CA ALA A 215 27.80 -10.48 35.20
C ALA A 215 28.90 -11.44 34.69
N ALA A 216 28.81 -11.87 33.46
CA ALA A 216 29.82 -12.74 32.85
C ALA A 216 31.18 -12.06 32.69
N HIS A 217 31.23 -10.76 32.44
CA HIS A 217 32.46 -9.99 32.31
C HIS A 217 32.98 -9.53 33.69
N GLY A 218 32.11 -9.34 34.65
CA GLY A 218 32.43 -8.95 36.03
C GLY A 218 32.64 -7.44 36.24
N ALA A 219 33.49 -6.77 35.44
CA ALA A 219 33.77 -5.33 35.55
C ALA A 219 34.08 -4.70 34.18
N PRO A 220 33.10 -4.54 33.27
CA PRO A 220 33.34 -3.95 31.98
C PRO A 220 33.64 -2.45 32.10
N LYS A 221 34.72 -1.98 31.45
CA LYS A 221 35.09 -0.55 31.40
C LYS A 221 34.61 0.14 30.12
N GLN A 222 34.32 -0.61 29.08
CA GLN A 222 33.82 -0.12 27.81
C GLN A 222 32.65 -1.00 27.39
N VAL A 223 31.58 -0.35 26.99
CA VAL A 223 30.33 -1.00 26.54
C VAL A 223 29.91 -0.39 25.22
N LEU A 224 29.61 -1.23 24.23
CA LEU A 224 29.00 -0.83 22.96
C LEU A 224 27.54 -1.27 22.96
N VAL A 225 26.64 -0.31 22.76
CA VAL A 225 25.22 -0.57 22.57
C VAL A 225 24.89 -0.45 21.09
N LEU A 226 24.40 -1.52 20.48
CA LEU A 226 23.96 -1.54 19.09
C LEU A 226 22.44 -1.35 19.03
N GLY A 227 21.98 -0.39 18.23
CA GLY A 227 20.55 -0.14 18.06
C GLY A 227 19.89 0.60 19.23
N GLY A 228 20.65 1.31 20.03
CA GLY A 228 20.17 2.04 21.21
C GLY A 228 19.79 3.50 20.94
N GLY A 229 19.55 3.87 19.67
CA GLY A 229 19.23 5.26 19.28
C GLY A 229 17.74 5.52 19.15
#